data_40e1f62b11e13c75b62f776ebc902eb5
#
_entry.id   40e1f62b11e13c75b62f776ebc902eb5
#
_cell.length_a   1.000
_cell.length_b   1.000
_cell.length_c   1.000
_cell.angle_alpha   90.00
_cell.angle_beta   90.00
_cell.angle_gamma   90.00
#
_symmetry.space_group_name_H-M   'P 1'
#
loop_
_entity.id
_entity.type
_entity.pdbx_description
1 polymer ?
#
loop_
_entity_poly.entity_id
_entity_poly.type
_entity_poly.pdbx_seq_one_letter_code
_entity_poly.pdbx_strand_id
1 'polypeptide(L)'
;MQKINSGVTAPKGFLAGGVHCGVKTNNTAKKDIAIIYSEKPCNAAAVYTQNKVFGAPITVTRRNIADGMAQAVVCNSGNANTCNADGVEKAEKMCVLAAKALHLKPEDIIVASTGVIGQVLPIEPIEKGIAALAPIISGEGNLDAVQAIMTTDTKPKEEAYEIKIGGKTVKIGAMAKGSGMIHPNMATMLGFLTTDAAITTPMLQKALKLAVDDTFNMVSVDGDTSTNDMVSIMANGMAENPVIDKEGADFDLFVAVVKEICTSMAKKIAGDGEGATKLVECTVTGAPTIPLAKAIAKSVITSSLTKAAMFGADANWGRILCAIGYTEGDFAVDTIQVDISSPKGSILVCENGAGVAFDEDKAKEILLEDAIHIEIAMKQGDASATAWGCDLTYDYVKINGDYRT
;
A
#
# COMPACT_ATOMS: atom_id res chain seq x y z
N MET A 1 14.44 -13.66 -9.67
CA MET A 1 13.19 -12.89 -9.59
C MET A 1 12.90 -12.31 -10.96
N GLN A 2 11.71 -12.58 -11.50
CA GLN A 2 11.27 -12.10 -12.80
C GLN A 2 9.88 -11.48 -12.67
N LYS A 3 9.71 -10.24 -13.15
CA LYS A 3 8.41 -9.58 -13.21
C LYS A 3 7.55 -10.24 -14.28
N ILE A 4 6.26 -10.46 -13.97
CA ILE A 4 5.27 -11.05 -14.88
C ILE A 4 4.00 -10.19 -14.91
N ASN A 5 3.15 -10.41 -15.90
CA ASN A 5 1.85 -9.76 -15.99
C ASN A 5 0.82 -10.48 -15.09
N SER A 6 -0.34 -9.85 -14.86
CA SER A 6 -1.43 -10.27 -13.98
C SER A 6 -1.09 -10.11 -12.49
N GLY A 7 -1.86 -9.34 -11.75
CA GLY A 7 -1.66 -9.10 -10.31
C GLY A 7 -2.03 -10.33 -9.47
N VAL A 8 -3.12 -10.23 -8.69
CA VAL A 8 -3.55 -11.27 -7.74
C VAL A 8 -3.98 -12.59 -8.38
N THR A 9 -4.20 -12.65 -9.69
CA THR A 9 -4.53 -13.89 -10.39
C THR A 9 -3.31 -14.57 -11.03
N ALA A 10 -2.12 -14.00 -10.93
CA ALA A 10 -0.89 -14.59 -11.45
C ALA A 10 -0.51 -15.93 -10.78
N PRO A 11 -0.66 -16.10 -9.45
CA PRO A 11 -0.41 -17.38 -8.80
C PRO A 11 -1.48 -18.41 -9.16
N LYS A 12 -1.07 -19.68 -9.25
CA LYS A 12 -1.93 -20.80 -9.63
C LYS A 12 -3.12 -20.96 -8.68
N GLY A 13 -4.32 -21.14 -9.23
CA GLY A 13 -5.55 -21.37 -8.47
C GLY A 13 -6.17 -20.13 -7.85
N PHE A 14 -5.73 -18.92 -8.22
CA PHE A 14 -6.38 -17.68 -7.84
C PHE A 14 -7.23 -17.12 -8.99
N LEU A 15 -8.48 -16.80 -8.67
CA LEU A 15 -9.45 -16.15 -9.54
C LEU A 15 -9.84 -14.81 -8.91
N ALA A 16 -10.18 -13.83 -9.72
CA ALA A 16 -10.66 -12.54 -9.22
C ALA A 16 -11.70 -11.93 -10.17
N GLY A 17 -12.34 -10.87 -9.71
CA GLY A 17 -13.24 -10.09 -10.52
C GLY A 17 -13.78 -8.89 -9.76
N GLY A 18 -14.44 -8.01 -10.49
CA GLY A 18 -15.07 -6.82 -9.92
C GLY A 18 -16.21 -6.32 -10.81
N VAL A 19 -17.29 -5.87 -10.18
CA VAL A 19 -18.46 -5.31 -10.86
C VAL A 19 -18.94 -4.03 -10.19
N HIS A 20 -19.80 -3.28 -10.88
CA HIS A 20 -20.57 -2.22 -10.27
C HIS A 20 -21.84 -2.82 -9.65
N CYS A 21 -22.11 -2.48 -8.39
CA CYS A 21 -23.33 -2.93 -7.71
C CYS A 21 -24.18 -1.78 -7.14
N GLY A 22 -23.68 -0.56 -7.08
CA GLY A 22 -24.40 0.62 -6.64
C GLY A 22 -24.07 1.12 -5.23
N VAL A 23 -22.94 0.72 -4.66
CA VAL A 23 -22.40 1.35 -3.44
C VAL A 23 -21.92 2.77 -3.76
N LYS A 24 -21.31 2.97 -4.93
CA LYS A 24 -20.96 4.29 -5.49
C LYS A 24 -22.19 4.88 -6.22
N THR A 25 -23.07 5.51 -5.48
CA THR A 25 -24.34 6.02 -6.01
C THR A 25 -24.20 7.09 -7.09
N ASN A 26 -23.12 7.86 -7.05
CA ASN A 26 -22.87 9.00 -7.94
C ASN A 26 -22.16 8.62 -9.24
N ASN A 27 -21.80 7.35 -9.45
CA ASN A 27 -21.04 6.92 -10.62
C ASN A 27 -21.37 5.47 -11.01
N THR A 28 -22.27 5.29 -11.94
CA THR A 28 -22.70 3.98 -12.43
C THR A 28 -21.67 3.27 -13.33
N ALA A 29 -20.61 3.95 -13.74
CA ALA A 29 -19.56 3.37 -14.59
C ALA A 29 -18.41 2.73 -13.78
N LYS A 30 -18.20 3.16 -12.51
CA LYS A 30 -17.12 2.65 -11.67
C LYS A 30 -17.55 1.38 -10.94
N LYS A 31 -16.74 0.33 -11.01
CA LYS A 31 -16.90 -0.88 -10.22
C LYS A 31 -16.73 -0.56 -8.72
N ASP A 32 -17.42 -1.31 -7.86
CA ASP A 32 -17.47 -1.01 -6.43
C ASP A 32 -17.56 -2.25 -5.51
N ILE A 33 -17.54 -3.45 -6.08
CA ILE A 33 -17.40 -4.72 -5.34
C ILE A 33 -16.39 -5.63 -6.04
N ALA A 34 -15.42 -6.16 -5.29
CA ALA A 34 -14.39 -7.08 -5.75
C ALA A 34 -14.43 -8.39 -4.98
N ILE A 35 -14.09 -9.48 -5.64
CA ILE A 35 -13.81 -10.78 -5.05
C ILE A 35 -12.44 -11.26 -5.54
N ILE A 36 -11.61 -11.79 -4.61
CA ILE A 36 -10.46 -12.65 -4.90
C ILE A 36 -10.77 -14.00 -4.28
N TYR A 37 -10.59 -15.07 -5.02
CA TYR A 37 -10.92 -16.43 -4.59
C TYR A 37 -9.76 -17.36 -4.89
N SER A 38 -9.52 -18.32 -3.99
CA SER A 38 -8.60 -19.43 -4.19
C SER A 38 -9.34 -20.73 -4.32
N GLU A 39 -8.96 -21.57 -5.30
CA GLU A 39 -9.49 -22.92 -5.50
C GLU A 39 -9.17 -23.88 -4.34
N LYS A 40 -8.20 -23.51 -3.48
CA LYS A 40 -7.83 -24.27 -2.27
C LYS A 40 -7.79 -23.36 -1.05
N PRO A 41 -8.04 -23.89 0.15
CA PRO A 41 -7.79 -23.17 1.39
C PRO A 41 -6.34 -22.65 1.44
N CYS A 42 -6.17 -21.43 1.96
CA CYS A 42 -4.88 -20.75 2.03
C CYS A 42 -4.44 -20.58 3.48
N ASN A 43 -3.14 -20.70 3.73
CA ASN A 43 -2.55 -19.99 4.87
C ASN A 43 -2.70 -18.50 4.64
N ALA A 44 -3.13 -17.77 5.66
CA ALA A 44 -3.42 -16.35 5.58
C ALA A 44 -2.72 -15.55 6.67
N ALA A 45 -2.32 -14.33 6.33
CA ALA A 45 -1.75 -13.37 7.25
C ALA A 45 -2.23 -11.96 6.90
N ALA A 46 -2.31 -11.07 7.88
CA ALA A 46 -2.65 -9.68 7.64
C ALA A 46 -2.03 -8.74 8.66
N VAL A 47 -1.86 -7.48 8.25
CA VAL A 47 -1.54 -6.34 9.10
C VAL A 47 -2.61 -5.26 8.91
N TYR A 48 -2.83 -4.45 9.94
CA TYR A 48 -3.97 -3.54 10.02
C TYR A 48 -3.56 -2.18 10.56
N THR A 49 -4.36 -1.16 10.27
CA THR A 49 -4.21 0.17 10.86
C THR A 49 -4.09 0.15 12.39
N GLN A 50 -3.26 1.04 12.92
CA GLN A 50 -3.18 1.32 14.35
C GLN A 50 -4.07 2.51 14.77
N ASN A 51 -4.85 3.07 13.84
CA ASN A 51 -5.82 4.10 14.19
C ASN A 51 -6.81 3.54 15.23
N LYS A 52 -7.02 4.26 16.32
CA LYS A 52 -7.97 3.86 17.36
C LYS A 52 -9.42 3.84 16.87
N VAL A 53 -9.71 4.65 15.86
CA VAL A 53 -10.96 4.65 15.12
C VAL A 53 -10.78 3.75 13.91
N PHE A 54 -11.06 2.46 14.03
CA PHE A 54 -10.91 1.52 12.92
C PHE A 54 -12.26 0.99 12.44
N GLY A 55 -12.32 0.65 11.15
CA GLY A 55 -13.53 0.17 10.50
C GLY A 55 -13.97 -1.21 10.95
N ALA A 56 -15.27 -1.46 10.91
CA ALA A 56 -15.88 -2.73 11.28
C ALA A 56 -15.32 -3.95 10.48
N PRO A 57 -14.96 -3.84 9.19
CA PRO A 57 -14.33 -4.92 8.45
C PRO A 57 -13.05 -5.45 9.11
N ILE A 58 -12.27 -4.59 9.76
CA ILE A 58 -11.04 -5.00 10.47
C ILE A 58 -11.36 -5.93 11.63
N THR A 59 -12.40 -5.60 12.42
CA THR A 59 -12.86 -6.44 13.52
C THR A 59 -13.23 -7.85 13.03
N VAL A 60 -14.01 -7.91 11.95
CA VAL A 60 -14.50 -9.18 11.40
C VAL A 60 -13.34 -9.98 10.79
N THR A 61 -12.48 -9.35 9.97
CA THR A 61 -11.34 -10.04 9.35
C THR A 61 -10.35 -10.56 10.40
N ARG A 62 -10.00 -9.77 11.43
CA ARG A 62 -9.13 -10.24 12.53
C ARG A 62 -9.66 -11.50 13.20
N ARG A 63 -10.98 -11.57 13.41
CA ARG A 63 -11.62 -12.75 13.99
C ARG A 63 -11.61 -13.93 13.01
N ASN A 64 -11.96 -13.71 11.76
CA ASN A 64 -12.08 -14.75 10.75
C ASN A 64 -10.75 -15.46 10.49
N ILE A 65 -9.66 -14.71 10.35
CA ILE A 65 -8.33 -15.31 10.07
C ILE A 65 -7.49 -15.57 11.34
N ALA A 66 -8.13 -15.64 12.52
CA ALA A 66 -7.42 -15.90 13.78
C ALA A 66 -6.78 -17.29 13.83
N ASP A 67 -7.30 -18.25 13.09
CA ASP A 67 -6.75 -19.60 12.90
C ASP A 67 -5.63 -19.64 11.85
N GLY A 68 -5.37 -18.53 11.17
CA GLY A 68 -4.35 -18.40 10.12
C GLY A 68 -4.79 -18.92 8.75
N MET A 69 -6.10 -19.04 8.52
CA MET A 69 -6.67 -19.56 7.26
C MET A 69 -7.61 -18.54 6.61
N ALA A 70 -7.67 -18.57 5.28
CA ALA A 70 -8.68 -17.88 4.48
C ALA A 70 -8.79 -18.56 3.10
N GLN A 71 -9.86 -18.28 2.36
CA GLN A 71 -9.99 -18.77 0.99
C GLN A 71 -10.50 -17.72 0.01
N ALA A 72 -11.07 -16.61 0.49
CA ALA A 72 -11.48 -15.52 -0.38
C ALA A 72 -11.34 -14.16 0.33
N VAL A 73 -11.28 -13.12 -0.50
CA VAL A 73 -11.44 -11.72 -0.10
C VAL A 73 -12.70 -11.17 -0.74
N VAL A 74 -13.52 -10.45 0.02
CA VAL A 74 -14.59 -9.60 -0.49
C VAL A 74 -14.33 -8.17 -0.06
N CYS A 75 -14.34 -7.23 -1.02
CA CYS A 75 -14.05 -5.83 -0.76
C CYS A 75 -15.04 -4.92 -1.48
N ASN A 76 -15.68 -4.00 -0.76
CA ASN A 76 -16.42 -2.91 -1.39
C ASN A 76 -15.65 -1.59 -1.35
N SER A 77 -15.92 -0.73 -2.34
CA SER A 77 -15.48 0.65 -2.34
C SER A 77 -16.68 1.61 -2.43
N GLY A 78 -16.48 2.87 -1.98
CA GLY A 78 -17.54 3.89 -1.90
C GLY A 78 -18.09 4.12 -0.49
N ASN A 79 -17.97 3.14 0.41
CA ASN A 79 -18.38 3.25 1.80
C ASN A 79 -17.35 2.48 2.67
N ALA A 80 -16.79 3.13 3.68
CA ALA A 80 -15.76 2.59 4.55
C ALA A 80 -16.29 1.63 5.62
N ASN A 81 -17.60 1.62 5.86
CA ASN A 81 -18.21 0.87 6.97
C ASN A 81 -17.52 1.15 8.32
N THR A 82 -17.26 2.43 8.58
CA THR A 82 -16.59 2.94 9.78
C THR A 82 -17.47 3.95 10.49
N CYS A 83 -17.47 3.93 11.82
CA CYS A 83 -18.29 4.75 12.71
C CYS A 83 -19.81 4.51 12.52
N ASN A 84 -20.22 3.31 12.16
CA ASN A 84 -21.60 2.89 12.03
C ASN A 84 -21.99 1.95 13.15
N ALA A 85 -23.19 2.14 13.75
CA ALA A 85 -23.68 1.30 14.83
C ALA A 85 -23.86 -0.17 14.43
N ASP A 86 -24.24 -0.43 13.16
CA ASP A 86 -24.49 -1.74 12.57
C ASP A 86 -23.29 -2.26 11.74
N GLY A 87 -22.13 -1.59 11.82
CA GLY A 87 -20.99 -1.85 10.94
C GLY A 87 -20.46 -3.29 10.98
N VAL A 88 -20.36 -3.87 12.18
CA VAL A 88 -19.90 -5.27 12.36
C VAL A 88 -20.91 -6.25 11.75
N GLU A 89 -22.21 -6.07 12.01
CA GLU A 89 -23.27 -6.89 11.43
C GLU A 89 -23.24 -6.85 9.90
N LYS A 90 -23.04 -5.65 9.30
CA LYS A 90 -22.91 -5.49 7.85
C LYS A 90 -21.68 -6.18 7.28
N ALA A 91 -20.53 -6.08 7.94
CA ALA A 91 -19.31 -6.76 7.53
C ALA A 91 -19.46 -8.29 7.62
N GLU A 92 -20.07 -8.82 8.70
CA GLU A 92 -20.42 -10.24 8.83
C GLU A 92 -21.39 -10.68 7.72
N LYS A 93 -22.39 -9.87 7.40
CA LYS A 93 -23.33 -10.15 6.30
C LYS A 93 -22.62 -10.25 4.95
N MET A 94 -21.62 -9.40 4.69
CA MET A 94 -20.80 -9.51 3.48
C MET A 94 -20.06 -10.86 3.42
N CYS A 95 -19.48 -11.32 4.56
CA CYS A 95 -18.84 -12.63 4.64
C CYS A 95 -19.82 -13.76 4.36
N VAL A 96 -21.01 -13.73 4.96
CA VAL A 96 -22.06 -14.75 4.75
C VAL A 96 -22.50 -14.79 3.28
N LEU A 97 -22.70 -13.63 2.64
CA LEU A 97 -23.10 -13.54 1.26
C LEU A 97 -22.03 -14.08 0.30
N ALA A 98 -20.76 -13.69 0.52
CA ALA A 98 -19.63 -14.19 -0.28
C ALA A 98 -19.43 -15.68 -0.09
N ALA A 99 -19.45 -16.16 1.16
CA ALA A 99 -19.32 -17.58 1.49
C ALA A 99 -20.41 -18.45 0.83
N LYS A 100 -21.66 -17.99 0.87
CA LYS A 100 -22.79 -18.68 0.20
C LYS A 100 -22.58 -18.76 -1.31
N ALA A 101 -22.13 -17.66 -1.94
CA ALA A 101 -21.95 -17.60 -3.39
C ALA A 101 -20.73 -18.41 -3.87
N LEU A 102 -19.71 -18.58 -3.01
CA LEU A 102 -18.46 -19.30 -3.32
C LEU A 102 -18.41 -20.72 -2.73
N HIS A 103 -19.46 -21.16 -2.04
CA HIS A 103 -19.54 -22.46 -1.34
C HIS A 103 -18.44 -22.63 -0.26
N LEU A 104 -18.17 -21.56 0.49
CA LEU A 104 -17.21 -21.50 1.59
C LEU A 104 -17.91 -21.32 2.94
N LYS A 105 -17.13 -21.22 4.02
CA LYS A 105 -17.61 -20.79 5.33
C LYS A 105 -17.40 -19.28 5.47
N PRO A 106 -18.26 -18.55 6.21
CA PRO A 106 -18.06 -17.12 6.47
C PRO A 106 -16.72 -16.79 7.14
N GLU A 107 -16.19 -17.69 7.96
CA GLU A 107 -14.92 -17.58 8.65
C GLU A 107 -13.71 -17.63 7.70
N ASP A 108 -13.86 -18.23 6.52
CA ASP A 108 -12.81 -18.31 5.50
C ASP A 108 -12.72 -17.04 4.62
N ILE A 109 -13.50 -15.98 4.96
CA ILE A 109 -13.58 -14.74 4.17
C ILE A 109 -12.85 -13.61 4.86
N ILE A 110 -11.91 -12.99 4.15
CA ILE A 110 -11.35 -11.68 4.46
C ILE A 110 -12.31 -10.62 3.93
N VAL A 111 -12.84 -9.75 4.79
CA VAL A 111 -13.71 -8.65 4.39
C VAL A 111 -13.01 -7.31 4.53
N ALA A 112 -13.17 -6.45 3.52
CA ALA A 112 -12.63 -5.09 3.49
C ALA A 112 -13.63 -4.09 2.94
N SER A 113 -13.51 -2.84 3.34
CA SER A 113 -14.31 -1.73 2.85
C SER A 113 -13.46 -0.47 2.77
N THR A 114 -13.75 0.41 1.80
CA THR A 114 -13.08 1.69 1.66
C THR A 114 -14.03 2.74 1.08
N GLY A 115 -13.85 4.01 1.42
CA GLY A 115 -14.67 5.13 0.94
C GLY A 115 -15.12 6.03 2.08
N VAL A 116 -16.35 6.52 2.05
CA VAL A 116 -16.88 7.51 2.99
C VAL A 116 -17.09 6.90 4.38
N ILE A 117 -16.70 7.64 5.41
CA ILE A 117 -16.88 7.30 6.83
C ILE A 117 -18.21 7.85 7.34
N GLY A 118 -18.87 7.14 8.28
CA GLY A 118 -20.08 7.62 8.97
C GLY A 118 -21.37 7.47 8.18
N GLN A 119 -21.35 6.80 7.03
CA GLN A 119 -22.55 6.45 6.28
C GLN A 119 -22.88 4.96 6.47
N VAL A 120 -24.17 4.66 6.64
CA VAL A 120 -24.65 3.27 6.74
C VAL A 120 -24.34 2.52 5.44
N LEU A 121 -23.71 1.35 5.56
CA LEU A 121 -23.36 0.51 4.41
C LEU A 121 -24.63 -0.10 3.80
N PRO A 122 -24.95 0.19 2.51
CA PRO A 122 -26.12 -0.39 1.85
C PRO A 122 -25.85 -1.86 1.50
N ILE A 123 -26.50 -2.78 2.17
CA ILE A 123 -26.22 -4.22 2.01
C ILE A 123 -26.90 -4.85 0.78
N GLU A 124 -28.04 -4.35 0.38
CA GLU A 124 -28.83 -4.88 -0.75
C GLU A 124 -28.08 -4.77 -2.09
N PRO A 125 -27.45 -3.64 -2.43
CA PRO A 125 -26.56 -3.56 -3.60
C PRO A 125 -25.42 -4.56 -3.55
N ILE A 126 -24.79 -4.73 -2.37
CA ILE A 126 -23.66 -5.66 -2.17
C ILE A 126 -24.12 -7.11 -2.38
N GLU A 127 -25.29 -7.50 -1.85
CA GLU A 127 -25.84 -8.84 -2.06
C GLU A 127 -26.04 -9.14 -3.55
N LYS A 128 -26.63 -8.21 -4.29
CA LYS A 128 -26.80 -8.32 -5.75
C LYS A 128 -25.45 -8.39 -6.47
N GLY A 129 -24.50 -7.55 -6.06
CA GLY A 129 -23.16 -7.50 -6.63
C GLY A 129 -22.40 -8.80 -6.42
N ILE A 130 -22.39 -9.36 -5.22
CA ILE A 130 -21.73 -10.64 -4.92
C ILE A 130 -22.38 -11.77 -5.73
N ALA A 131 -23.70 -11.83 -5.78
CA ALA A 131 -24.42 -12.84 -6.55
C ALA A 131 -24.13 -12.78 -8.06
N ALA A 132 -23.96 -11.59 -8.61
CA ALA A 132 -23.61 -11.38 -10.02
C ALA A 132 -22.13 -11.67 -10.29
N LEU A 133 -21.24 -11.35 -9.33
CA LEU A 133 -19.80 -11.44 -9.51
C LEU A 133 -19.26 -12.86 -9.33
N ALA A 134 -19.75 -13.61 -8.34
CA ALA A 134 -19.20 -14.92 -8.01
C ALA A 134 -19.16 -15.92 -9.20
N PRO A 135 -20.16 -15.99 -10.09
CA PRO A 135 -20.12 -16.90 -11.23
C PRO A 135 -19.17 -16.47 -12.37
N ILE A 136 -18.66 -15.24 -12.36
CA ILE A 136 -17.83 -14.68 -13.45
C ILE A 136 -16.38 -14.37 -13.05
N ILE A 137 -16.00 -14.61 -11.79
CA ILE A 137 -14.58 -14.49 -11.38
C ILE A 137 -13.73 -15.45 -12.23
N SER A 138 -12.54 -14.98 -12.61
CA SER A 138 -11.67 -15.75 -13.50
C SER A 138 -10.20 -15.45 -13.29
N GLY A 139 -9.31 -16.21 -13.91
CA GLY A 139 -7.87 -15.91 -13.97
C GLY A 139 -7.53 -14.61 -14.68
N GLU A 140 -8.45 -14.09 -15.51
CA GLU A 140 -8.29 -12.81 -16.24
C GLU A 140 -8.94 -11.64 -15.52
N GLY A 141 -9.62 -11.85 -14.39
CA GLY A 141 -10.42 -10.85 -13.69
C GLY A 141 -9.62 -9.91 -12.77
N ASN A 142 -8.28 -9.96 -12.79
CA ASN A 142 -7.44 -9.14 -11.92
C ASN A 142 -7.71 -7.63 -12.08
N LEU A 143 -7.71 -7.10 -13.31
CA LEU A 143 -7.91 -5.67 -13.56
C LEU A 143 -9.29 -5.20 -13.09
N ASP A 144 -10.31 -6.03 -13.25
CA ASP A 144 -11.67 -5.75 -12.78
C ASP A 144 -11.72 -5.64 -11.25
N ALA A 145 -11.02 -6.53 -10.55
CA ALA A 145 -10.90 -6.49 -9.10
C ALA A 145 -10.15 -5.24 -8.63
N VAL A 146 -9.02 -4.90 -9.27
CA VAL A 146 -8.27 -3.67 -8.97
C VAL A 146 -9.14 -2.43 -9.12
N GLN A 147 -9.87 -2.30 -10.23
CA GLN A 147 -10.76 -1.16 -10.48
C GLN A 147 -11.89 -1.06 -9.46
N ALA A 148 -12.37 -2.19 -8.96
CA ALA A 148 -13.48 -2.23 -8.01
C ALA A 148 -13.09 -1.79 -6.59
N ILE A 149 -11.81 -1.85 -6.22
CA ILE A 149 -11.34 -1.36 -4.92
C ILE A 149 -10.88 0.10 -4.94
N MET A 150 -10.67 0.71 -6.10
CA MET A 150 -10.25 2.11 -6.26
C MET A 150 -11.34 3.07 -5.76
N THR A 151 -10.90 4.22 -5.22
CA THR A 151 -11.78 5.33 -4.82
C THR A 151 -11.42 6.59 -5.60
N THR A 152 -10.52 7.40 -5.09
CA THR A 152 -9.95 8.58 -5.74
C THR A 152 -8.73 8.26 -6.61
N ASP A 153 -8.27 7.03 -6.58
CA ASP A 153 -7.16 6.54 -7.42
C ASP A 153 -7.41 6.84 -8.90
N THR A 154 -6.38 7.32 -9.61
CA THR A 154 -6.44 7.59 -11.05
C THR A 154 -5.86 6.46 -11.88
N LYS A 155 -4.99 5.63 -11.29
CA LYS A 155 -4.30 4.51 -11.95
C LYS A 155 -4.50 3.20 -11.19
N PRO A 156 -4.76 2.08 -11.88
CA PRO A 156 -4.78 0.76 -11.26
C PRO A 156 -3.37 0.40 -10.74
N LYS A 157 -3.31 -0.24 -9.57
CA LYS A 157 -2.06 -0.62 -8.91
C LYS A 157 -2.03 -2.12 -8.74
N GLU A 158 -1.23 -2.78 -9.55
CA GLU A 158 -1.03 -4.23 -9.56
C GLU A 158 0.43 -4.58 -9.85
N GLU A 159 0.86 -5.74 -9.41
CA GLU A 159 2.21 -6.26 -9.63
C GLU A 159 2.22 -7.78 -9.49
N ALA A 160 3.10 -8.47 -10.22
CA ALA A 160 3.34 -9.89 -10.01
C ALA A 160 4.78 -10.28 -10.37
N TYR A 161 5.30 -11.25 -9.66
CA TYR A 161 6.64 -11.80 -9.88
C TYR A 161 6.64 -13.32 -9.80
N GLU A 162 7.61 -13.93 -10.47
CA GLU A 162 7.92 -15.35 -10.29
C GLU A 162 9.37 -15.55 -9.82
N ILE A 163 9.54 -16.59 -9.00
CA ILE A 163 10.82 -17.03 -8.44
C ILE A 163 10.93 -18.54 -8.48
N LYS A 164 12.13 -19.06 -8.17
CA LYS A 164 12.37 -20.47 -7.99
C LYS A 164 12.65 -20.79 -6.52
N ILE A 165 11.84 -21.69 -5.93
CA ILE A 165 12.04 -22.21 -4.58
C ILE A 165 12.08 -23.75 -4.67
N GLY A 166 13.16 -24.36 -4.24
CA GLY A 166 13.34 -25.81 -4.34
C GLY A 166 13.17 -26.36 -5.76
N GLY A 167 13.53 -25.58 -6.78
CA GLY A 167 13.38 -25.94 -8.20
C GLY A 167 11.97 -25.72 -8.78
N LYS A 168 10.98 -25.40 -7.96
CA LYS A 168 9.60 -25.10 -8.38
C LYS A 168 9.42 -23.63 -8.70
N THR A 169 8.58 -23.32 -9.68
CA THR A 169 8.19 -21.92 -9.94
C THR A 169 7.10 -21.52 -8.95
N VAL A 170 7.37 -20.49 -8.18
CA VAL A 170 6.44 -19.86 -7.25
C VAL A 170 6.11 -18.47 -7.80
N LYS A 171 4.83 -18.11 -7.79
CA LYS A 171 4.36 -16.80 -8.19
C LYS A 171 3.77 -16.05 -7.00
N ILE A 172 3.96 -14.74 -7.01
CA ILE A 172 3.40 -13.83 -6.02
C ILE A 172 2.79 -12.67 -6.79
N GLY A 173 1.52 -12.37 -6.52
CA GLY A 173 0.80 -11.27 -7.14
C GLY A 173 0.21 -10.34 -6.10
N ALA A 174 -0.04 -9.10 -6.48
CA ALA A 174 -0.63 -8.10 -5.61
C ALA A 174 -1.54 -7.15 -6.37
N MET A 175 -2.52 -6.62 -5.65
CA MET A 175 -3.23 -5.40 -6.01
C MET A 175 -3.34 -4.47 -4.81
N ALA A 176 -3.38 -3.17 -5.06
CA ALA A 176 -3.54 -2.16 -4.02
C ALA A 176 -4.39 -0.99 -4.48
N LYS A 177 -4.97 -0.28 -3.52
CA LYS A 177 -5.58 1.04 -3.70
C LYS A 177 -5.08 1.99 -2.63
N GLY A 178 -4.99 3.26 -2.99
CA GLY A 178 -4.64 4.36 -2.10
C GLY A 178 -4.25 5.58 -2.92
N SER A 179 -4.78 6.75 -2.53
CA SER A 179 -4.53 8.05 -3.15
C SER A 179 -4.65 9.20 -2.14
N GLY A 180 -5.67 9.21 -1.28
CA GLY A 180 -5.83 10.13 -0.15
C GLY A 180 -5.97 9.40 1.18
N MET A 181 -5.80 10.15 2.31
CA MET A 181 -5.72 9.65 3.68
C MET A 181 -4.61 8.60 3.80
N ILE A 182 -3.38 8.97 3.36
CA ILE A 182 -2.23 8.07 3.28
C ILE A 182 -1.09 8.58 4.17
N HIS A 183 -0.99 8.00 5.38
CA HIS A 183 0.16 8.10 6.29
C HIS A 183 0.23 6.86 7.17
N PRO A 184 0.74 5.72 6.65
CA PRO A 184 0.71 4.47 7.40
C PRO A 184 1.56 4.50 8.67
N ASN A 185 0.90 4.07 9.74
CA ASN A 185 1.58 3.49 10.89
C ASN A 185 0.97 2.08 11.07
N MET A 186 1.44 1.10 10.26
CA MET A 186 0.87 -0.21 9.99
C MET A 186 -0.31 -0.19 8.99
N ALA A 187 -0.11 0.38 7.80
CA ALA A 187 -0.92 0.41 6.59
C ALA A 187 -1.99 1.51 6.47
N THR A 188 -1.87 2.40 5.44
CA THR A 188 -2.91 3.38 5.04
C THR A 188 -3.37 3.11 3.61
N MET A 189 -3.89 1.92 3.36
CA MET A 189 -4.33 1.50 2.03
C MET A 189 -5.00 0.14 2.12
N LEU A 190 -5.62 -0.33 1.08
CA LEU A 190 -5.95 -1.73 0.96
C LEU A 190 -4.95 -2.39 0.02
N GLY A 191 -4.29 -3.44 0.52
CA GLY A 191 -3.38 -4.29 -0.23
C GLY A 191 -3.76 -5.76 -0.09
N PHE A 192 -3.89 -6.43 -1.21
CA PHE A 192 -4.18 -7.85 -1.24
C PHE A 192 -3.08 -8.53 -2.04
N LEU A 193 -2.39 -9.47 -1.37
CA LEU A 193 -1.37 -10.30 -1.98
C LEU A 193 -1.85 -11.74 -2.06
N THR A 194 -1.46 -12.42 -3.12
CA THR A 194 -1.70 -13.84 -3.33
C THR A 194 -0.41 -14.55 -3.70
N THR A 195 -0.28 -15.80 -3.31
CA THR A 195 0.85 -16.65 -3.75
C THR A 195 0.46 -18.11 -3.79
N ASP A 196 1.04 -18.83 -4.73
CA ASP A 196 0.92 -20.29 -4.79
C ASP A 196 2.02 -21.01 -3.99
N ALA A 197 2.85 -20.27 -3.24
CA ALA A 197 3.86 -20.84 -2.36
C ALA A 197 3.28 -21.75 -1.28
N ALA A 198 3.97 -22.86 -1.00
CA ALA A 198 3.79 -23.63 0.22
C ALA A 198 4.64 -22.97 1.34
N ILE A 199 3.99 -22.26 2.25
CA ILE A 199 4.60 -21.51 3.37
C ILE A 199 3.69 -21.58 4.58
N THR A 200 4.24 -21.77 5.77
CA THR A 200 3.44 -21.84 7.01
C THR A 200 2.93 -20.46 7.41
N THR A 201 1.78 -20.38 8.09
CA THR A 201 1.20 -19.11 8.56
C THR A 201 2.17 -18.28 9.40
N PRO A 202 2.96 -18.82 10.34
CA PRO A 202 3.93 -18.01 11.09
C PRO A 202 5.00 -17.36 10.19
N MET A 203 5.51 -18.10 9.18
CA MET A 203 6.49 -17.56 8.24
C MET A 203 5.84 -16.55 7.29
N LEU A 204 4.61 -16.79 6.84
CA LEU A 204 3.85 -15.87 6.01
C LEU A 204 3.60 -14.53 6.74
N GLN A 205 3.17 -14.60 8.00
CA GLN A 205 2.97 -13.40 8.85
C GLN A 205 4.27 -12.64 9.07
N LYS A 206 5.39 -13.36 9.31
CA LYS A 206 6.72 -12.75 9.47
C LYS A 206 7.16 -12.05 8.18
N ALA A 207 7.02 -12.71 7.03
CA ALA A 207 7.39 -12.14 5.73
C ALA A 207 6.59 -10.88 5.42
N LEU A 208 5.26 -10.92 5.63
CA LEU A 208 4.39 -9.77 5.41
C LEU A 208 4.79 -8.59 6.30
N LYS A 209 5.03 -8.84 7.61
CA LYS A 209 5.42 -7.79 8.54
C LYS A 209 6.74 -7.13 8.14
N LEU A 210 7.78 -7.92 7.84
CA LEU A 210 9.08 -7.41 7.41
C LEU A 210 8.97 -6.55 6.14
N ALA A 211 8.16 -6.98 5.17
CA ALA A 211 7.96 -6.23 3.96
C ALA A 211 7.21 -4.90 4.20
N VAL A 212 6.10 -4.93 4.95
CA VAL A 212 5.27 -3.76 5.22
C VAL A 212 6.00 -2.70 6.04
N ASP A 213 6.80 -3.10 7.02
CA ASP A 213 7.54 -2.17 7.90
C ASP A 213 8.53 -1.28 7.13
N ASP A 214 9.08 -1.76 6.01
CA ASP A 214 10.06 -1.04 5.20
C ASP A 214 9.47 -0.43 3.91
N THR A 215 8.18 -0.65 3.66
CA THR A 215 7.53 -0.22 2.39
C THR A 215 6.28 0.60 2.64
N PHE A 216 5.12 -0.03 2.84
CA PHE A 216 3.88 0.71 3.04
C PHE A 216 3.93 1.65 4.25
N ASN A 217 4.59 1.28 5.35
CA ASN A 217 4.78 2.16 6.50
C ASN A 217 5.70 3.36 6.24
N MET A 218 6.34 3.40 5.08
CA MET A 218 7.22 4.46 4.64
C MET A 218 6.61 5.36 3.56
N VAL A 219 5.29 5.28 3.33
CA VAL A 219 4.56 6.15 2.40
C VAL A 219 3.86 7.28 3.13
N SER A 220 3.71 8.45 2.53
CA SER A 220 2.76 9.48 2.95
C SER A 220 2.30 10.34 1.79
N VAL A 221 0.99 10.59 1.71
CA VAL A 221 0.39 11.59 0.80
C VAL A 221 0.05 12.87 1.56
N ASP A 222 -0.67 12.77 2.66
CA ASP A 222 -1.29 13.90 3.36
C ASP A 222 -1.06 13.91 4.89
N GLY A 223 -0.39 12.91 5.44
CA GLY A 223 -0.12 12.83 6.87
C GLY A 223 -1.26 12.22 7.70
N ASP A 224 -2.37 11.84 7.09
CA ASP A 224 -3.54 11.31 7.77
C ASP A 224 -3.58 9.78 7.74
N THR A 225 -3.65 9.14 8.92
CA THR A 225 -3.76 7.68 9.05
C THR A 225 -5.21 7.23 8.89
N SER A 226 -5.49 6.40 7.89
CA SER A 226 -6.83 5.89 7.60
C SER A 226 -7.37 4.95 8.69
N THR A 227 -8.68 4.81 8.68
CA THR A 227 -9.43 3.92 9.59
C THR A 227 -9.53 2.48 9.10
N ASN A 228 -9.26 2.22 7.81
CA ASN A 228 -9.61 0.95 7.16
C ASN A 228 -8.43 0.16 6.60
N ASP A 229 -7.21 0.61 6.88
CA ASP A 229 -6.03 0.03 6.28
C ASP A 229 -5.83 -1.42 6.62
N MET A 230 -5.55 -2.20 5.58
CA MET A 230 -5.25 -3.61 5.69
C MET A 230 -4.34 -4.04 4.54
N VAL A 231 -3.29 -4.80 4.87
CA VAL A 231 -2.55 -5.60 3.90
C VAL A 231 -2.72 -7.05 4.29
N SER A 232 -3.28 -7.86 3.40
CA SER A 232 -3.42 -9.31 3.60
C SER A 232 -2.69 -10.09 2.51
N ILE A 233 -2.27 -11.30 2.87
CA ILE A 233 -1.65 -12.26 1.95
C ILE A 233 -2.27 -13.63 2.14
N MET A 234 -2.60 -14.31 1.03
CA MET A 234 -3.10 -15.68 0.99
C MET A 234 -2.14 -16.57 0.22
N ALA A 235 -1.78 -17.73 0.79
CA ALA A 235 -0.86 -18.71 0.22
C ALA A 235 -1.52 -20.10 0.14
N ASN A 236 -1.78 -20.60 -1.10
CA ASN A 236 -2.54 -21.85 -1.31
C ASN A 236 -1.68 -23.09 -1.54
N GLY A 237 -0.36 -22.97 -1.61
CA GLY A 237 0.57 -24.10 -1.75
C GLY A 237 0.57 -24.82 -3.10
N MET A 238 -0.10 -24.29 -4.13
CA MET A 238 -0.26 -24.95 -5.43
C MET A 238 0.98 -24.93 -6.31
N ALA A 239 2.06 -24.22 -5.92
CA ALA A 239 3.37 -24.30 -6.56
C ALA A 239 4.11 -25.61 -6.24
N GLU A 240 3.71 -26.30 -5.15
CA GLU A 240 4.30 -27.56 -4.71
C GLU A 240 5.81 -27.48 -4.44
N ASN A 241 6.27 -26.31 -4.00
CA ASN A 241 7.63 -26.10 -3.52
C ASN A 241 7.83 -26.76 -2.14
N PRO A 242 9.06 -27.06 -1.72
CA PRO A 242 9.33 -27.42 -0.33
C PRO A 242 8.72 -26.38 0.61
N VAL A 243 8.04 -26.85 1.68
CA VAL A 243 7.34 -25.94 2.59
C VAL A 243 8.34 -25.01 3.27
N ILE A 244 8.09 -23.70 3.19
CA ILE A 244 8.84 -22.69 3.94
C ILE A 244 8.29 -22.67 5.37
N ASP A 245 8.93 -23.40 6.29
CA ASP A 245 8.52 -23.55 7.70
C ASP A 245 9.48 -22.88 8.70
N LYS A 246 10.58 -22.34 8.22
CA LYS A 246 11.62 -21.67 9.00
C LYS A 246 12.38 -20.62 8.17
N GLU A 247 13.17 -19.79 8.85
CA GLU A 247 14.10 -18.87 8.23
C GLU A 247 15.23 -19.61 7.49
N GLY A 248 15.74 -19.00 6.43
CA GLY A 248 16.79 -19.52 5.57
C GLY A 248 16.65 -18.99 4.15
N ALA A 249 17.46 -19.47 3.22
CA ALA A 249 17.57 -18.91 1.87
C ALA A 249 16.23 -18.82 1.12
N ASP A 250 15.36 -19.82 1.23
CA ASP A 250 14.05 -19.82 0.57
C ASP A 250 13.09 -18.78 1.20
N PHE A 251 13.13 -18.64 2.53
CA PHE A 251 12.38 -17.61 3.24
C PHE A 251 12.89 -16.21 2.89
N ASP A 252 14.20 -16.00 2.90
CA ASP A 252 14.83 -14.71 2.59
C ASP A 252 14.51 -14.28 1.14
N LEU A 253 14.55 -15.23 0.20
CA LEU A 253 14.13 -14.99 -1.19
C LEU A 253 12.65 -14.62 -1.27
N PHE A 254 11.77 -15.31 -0.55
CA PHE A 254 10.35 -15.02 -0.50
C PHE A 254 10.09 -13.61 0.06
N VAL A 255 10.73 -13.26 1.19
CA VAL A 255 10.66 -11.91 1.80
C VAL A 255 11.13 -10.85 0.82
N ALA A 256 12.25 -11.07 0.13
CA ALA A 256 12.80 -10.11 -0.83
C ALA A 256 11.80 -9.80 -1.97
N VAL A 257 11.08 -10.81 -2.47
CA VAL A 257 10.06 -10.62 -3.51
C VAL A 257 8.82 -9.91 -2.98
N VAL A 258 8.32 -10.29 -1.81
CA VAL A 258 7.20 -9.60 -1.18
C VAL A 258 7.55 -8.14 -0.92
N LYS A 259 8.77 -7.85 -0.47
CA LYS A 259 9.26 -6.48 -0.25
C LYS A 259 9.35 -5.69 -1.56
N GLU A 260 9.83 -6.30 -2.65
CA GLU A 260 9.88 -5.65 -3.97
C GLU A 260 8.49 -5.27 -4.48
N ILE A 261 7.52 -6.21 -4.39
CA ILE A 261 6.13 -5.96 -4.75
C ILE A 261 5.56 -4.80 -3.90
N CYS A 262 5.74 -4.87 -2.58
CA CYS A 262 5.25 -3.82 -1.67
C CYS A 262 5.92 -2.46 -1.94
N THR A 263 7.21 -2.43 -2.30
CA THR A 263 7.94 -1.21 -2.69
C THR A 263 7.35 -0.62 -3.96
N SER A 264 7.12 -1.45 -4.99
CA SER A 264 6.48 -1.01 -6.24
C SER A 264 5.08 -0.42 -5.97
N MET A 265 4.27 -1.09 -5.14
CA MET A 265 2.95 -0.59 -4.75
C MET A 265 3.03 0.72 -3.97
N ALA A 266 3.97 0.84 -3.03
CA ALA A 266 4.22 2.04 -2.24
C ALA A 266 4.53 3.25 -3.13
N LYS A 267 5.42 3.08 -4.12
CA LYS A 267 5.73 4.11 -5.12
C LYS A 267 4.52 4.49 -5.97
N LYS A 268 3.73 3.50 -6.41
CA LYS A 268 2.50 3.75 -7.19
C LYS A 268 1.44 4.50 -6.36
N ILE A 269 1.30 4.20 -5.08
CA ILE A 269 0.39 4.89 -4.17
C ILE A 269 0.84 6.35 -3.98
N ALA A 270 2.12 6.57 -3.64
CA ALA A 270 2.66 7.92 -3.46
C ALA A 270 2.55 8.76 -4.74
N GLY A 271 2.93 8.21 -5.89
CA GLY A 271 2.90 8.90 -7.18
C GLY A 271 1.49 9.11 -7.78
N ASP A 272 0.46 8.46 -7.21
CA ASP A 272 -0.97 8.64 -7.55
C ASP A 272 -1.73 9.30 -6.39
N GLY A 273 -1.02 10.06 -5.53
CA GLY A 273 -1.64 10.85 -4.46
C GLY A 273 -2.66 11.85 -5.02
N GLU A 274 -3.72 12.15 -4.25
CA GLU A 274 -4.76 13.08 -4.68
C GLU A 274 -4.19 14.42 -5.13
N GLY A 275 -4.37 14.73 -6.42
CA GLY A 275 -3.84 15.94 -7.04
C GLY A 275 -2.33 15.98 -7.21
N ALA A 276 -1.58 14.92 -6.92
CA ALA A 276 -0.14 14.88 -7.04
C ALA A 276 0.32 14.98 -8.51
N THR A 277 1.43 15.68 -8.72
CA THR A 277 2.10 15.77 -10.01
C THR A 277 3.48 15.12 -10.01
N LYS A 278 4.03 14.81 -8.82
CA LYS A 278 5.38 14.25 -8.66
C LYS A 278 5.44 13.18 -7.57
N LEU A 279 6.15 12.10 -7.85
CA LEU A 279 6.64 11.18 -6.83
C LEU A 279 7.87 11.79 -6.18
N VAL A 280 7.91 11.83 -4.85
CA VAL A 280 9.07 12.25 -4.07
C VAL A 280 9.58 11.06 -3.28
N GLU A 281 10.79 10.61 -3.59
CA GLU A 281 11.50 9.56 -2.86
C GLU A 281 12.57 10.22 -1.98
N CYS A 282 12.58 9.94 -0.68
CA CYS A 282 13.59 10.43 0.25
C CYS A 282 14.37 9.26 0.85
N THR A 283 15.67 9.19 0.58
CA THR A 283 16.57 8.19 1.13
C THR A 283 17.52 8.81 2.13
N VAL A 284 17.56 8.28 3.35
CA VAL A 284 18.50 8.61 4.40
C VAL A 284 19.53 7.50 4.50
N THR A 285 20.81 7.86 4.48
CA THR A 285 21.96 6.93 4.64
C THR A 285 22.88 7.40 5.75
N GLY A 286 23.65 6.48 6.32
CA GLY A 286 24.63 6.79 7.35
C GLY A 286 24.03 7.29 8.66
N ALA A 287 22.79 6.92 8.98
CA ALA A 287 22.14 7.25 10.24
C ALA A 287 22.66 6.36 11.39
N PRO A 288 22.62 6.83 12.66
CA PRO A 288 23.00 6.02 13.82
C PRO A 288 22.14 4.76 13.98
N THR A 289 20.85 4.83 13.66
CA THR A 289 19.90 3.71 13.80
C THR A 289 18.86 3.69 12.67
N ILE A 290 18.30 2.52 12.36
CA ILE A 290 17.21 2.36 11.40
C ILE A 290 15.97 3.17 11.80
N PRO A 291 15.49 3.17 13.07
CA PRO A 291 14.35 3.99 13.46
C PRO A 291 14.55 5.49 13.18
N LEU A 292 15.76 6.03 13.44
CA LEU A 292 16.06 7.42 13.16
C LEU A 292 16.09 7.71 11.66
N ALA A 293 16.70 6.83 10.84
CA ALA A 293 16.69 6.96 9.39
C ALA A 293 15.24 7.01 8.84
N LYS A 294 14.37 6.11 9.33
CA LYS A 294 12.94 6.09 8.98
C LYS A 294 12.22 7.37 9.41
N ALA A 295 12.45 7.83 10.63
CA ALA A 295 11.83 9.06 11.15
C ALA A 295 12.19 10.28 10.32
N ILE A 296 13.48 10.46 10.00
CA ILE A 296 13.97 11.57 9.17
C ILE A 296 13.39 11.50 7.75
N ALA A 297 13.46 10.35 7.09
CA ALA A 297 12.92 10.19 5.74
C ALA A 297 11.41 10.52 5.69
N LYS A 298 10.64 10.03 6.67
CA LYS A 298 9.20 10.34 6.79
C LYS A 298 8.96 11.81 7.10
N SER A 299 9.73 12.43 7.98
CA SER A 299 9.61 13.85 8.33
C SER A 299 9.74 14.73 7.09
N VAL A 300 10.72 14.44 6.23
CA VAL A 300 10.95 15.22 4.99
C VAL A 300 9.79 15.08 4.01
N ILE A 301 9.32 13.86 3.72
CA ILE A 301 8.23 13.66 2.75
C ILE A 301 6.86 14.12 3.26
N THR A 302 6.67 14.28 4.58
CA THR A 302 5.42 14.76 5.19
C THR A 302 5.40 16.27 5.40
N SER A 303 6.55 16.95 5.31
CA SER A 303 6.64 18.41 5.46
C SER A 303 5.85 19.13 4.36
N SER A 304 4.76 19.80 4.73
CA SER A 304 3.97 20.58 3.77
C SER A 304 4.80 21.63 3.03
N LEU A 305 5.80 22.22 3.69
CA LEU A 305 6.70 23.18 3.05
C LEU A 305 7.64 22.51 2.04
N THR A 306 8.18 21.34 2.35
CA THR A 306 8.99 20.55 1.39
C THR A 306 8.13 20.11 0.19
N LYS A 307 6.95 19.57 0.45
CA LYS A 307 6.01 19.13 -0.62
C LYS A 307 5.61 20.30 -1.53
N ALA A 308 5.36 21.50 -0.97
CA ALA A 308 5.07 22.71 -1.74
C ALA A 308 6.28 23.19 -2.57
N ALA A 309 7.51 23.05 -2.04
CA ALA A 309 8.73 23.34 -2.79
C ALA A 309 8.88 22.40 -3.99
N MET A 310 8.64 21.12 -3.81
CA MET A 310 8.66 20.13 -4.92
C MET A 310 7.64 20.47 -6.01
N PHE A 311 6.42 20.88 -5.63
CA PHE A 311 5.40 21.36 -6.58
C PHE A 311 5.90 22.58 -7.37
N GLY A 312 6.50 23.57 -6.67
CA GLY A 312 7.01 24.80 -7.26
C GLY A 312 8.33 24.65 -8.02
N ALA A 313 8.90 23.42 -8.09
CA ALA A 313 10.24 23.17 -8.62
C ALA A 313 11.31 24.08 -7.98
N ASP A 314 11.23 24.27 -6.65
CA ASP A 314 12.12 25.05 -5.80
C ASP A 314 13.07 24.11 -5.04
N ALA A 315 14.38 24.20 -5.27
CA ALA A 315 15.40 23.42 -4.59
C ALA A 315 15.64 23.90 -3.14
N ASN A 316 14.56 24.01 -2.37
CA ASN A 316 14.54 24.61 -1.05
C ASN A 316 15.16 23.70 0.03
N TRP A 317 16.47 23.60 0.03
CA TRP A 317 17.23 22.82 1.01
C TRP A 317 16.95 23.25 2.46
N GLY A 318 16.64 24.52 2.70
CA GLY A 318 16.31 25.03 4.04
C GLY A 318 15.06 24.37 4.61
N ARG A 319 14.03 24.10 3.80
CA ARG A 319 12.82 23.38 4.21
C ARG A 319 13.12 21.90 4.49
N ILE A 320 14.02 21.30 3.73
CA ILE A 320 14.47 19.91 3.95
C ILE A 320 15.22 19.83 5.29
N LEU A 321 16.21 20.71 5.53
CA LEU A 321 16.93 20.74 6.80
C LEU A 321 16.02 21.06 7.99
N CYS A 322 15.04 21.95 7.81
CA CYS A 322 14.05 22.22 8.85
C CYS A 322 13.27 20.93 9.21
N ALA A 323 12.83 20.16 8.20
CA ALA A 323 12.13 18.89 8.42
C ALA A 323 13.02 17.83 9.11
N ILE A 324 14.29 17.78 8.78
CA ILE A 324 15.27 16.95 9.50
C ILE A 324 15.38 17.42 10.95
N GLY A 325 15.55 18.74 11.17
CA GLY A 325 15.89 19.33 12.47
C GLY A 325 14.81 19.20 13.54
N TYR A 326 13.53 19.09 13.20
CA TYR A 326 12.46 18.84 14.17
C TYR A 326 12.13 17.34 14.36
N THR A 327 12.85 16.46 13.69
CA THR A 327 12.68 15.02 13.89
C THR A 327 13.22 14.63 15.28
N GLU A 328 12.43 13.89 16.05
CA GLU A 328 12.86 13.38 17.35
C GLU A 328 14.04 12.41 17.21
N GLY A 329 15.08 12.59 18.05
CA GLY A 329 16.25 11.73 18.08
C GLY A 329 17.54 12.52 18.34
N ASP A 330 18.61 11.79 18.64
CA ASP A 330 19.94 12.37 18.87
C ASP A 330 20.79 12.20 17.63
N PHE A 331 21.18 13.31 16.98
CA PHE A 331 22.04 13.35 15.81
C PHE A 331 22.65 14.72 15.60
N ALA A 332 23.81 14.76 14.93
CA ALA A 332 24.51 16.00 14.58
C ALA A 332 24.01 16.53 13.22
N VAL A 333 23.72 17.83 13.14
CA VAL A 333 23.26 18.47 11.88
C VAL A 333 24.46 18.87 11.01
N ASP A 334 25.59 19.20 11.61
CA ASP A 334 26.81 19.69 10.96
C ASP A 334 27.59 18.64 10.13
N THR A 335 27.10 17.42 10.05
CA THR A 335 27.62 16.37 9.16
C THR A 335 26.70 16.08 7.96
N ILE A 336 25.48 16.63 7.96
CA ILE A 336 24.44 16.30 6.99
C ILE A 336 24.78 16.88 5.61
N GLN A 337 24.64 16.04 4.60
CA GLN A 337 24.67 16.38 3.19
C GLN A 337 23.30 16.09 2.56
N VAL A 338 22.85 16.97 1.67
CA VAL A 338 21.58 16.78 0.92
C VAL A 338 21.85 16.99 -0.57
N ASP A 339 21.50 15.96 -1.34
CA ASP A 339 21.47 15.99 -2.80
C ASP A 339 20.03 15.85 -3.29
N ILE A 340 19.72 16.51 -4.40
CA ILE A 340 18.43 16.34 -5.11
C ILE A 340 18.74 15.85 -6.51
N SER A 341 18.05 14.79 -6.94
CA SER A 341 18.28 14.17 -8.24
C SER A 341 16.98 13.76 -8.96
N SER A 342 17.10 13.60 -10.26
CA SER A 342 16.11 13.05 -11.17
C SER A 342 16.81 12.45 -12.40
N PRO A 343 16.11 11.89 -13.41
CA PRO A 343 16.75 11.49 -14.68
C PRO A 343 17.53 12.60 -15.40
N LYS A 344 17.32 13.87 -15.05
CA LYS A 344 18.03 15.03 -15.60
C LYS A 344 19.37 15.31 -14.93
N GLY A 345 19.71 14.63 -13.85
CA GLY A 345 20.98 14.77 -13.14
C GLY A 345 20.81 14.92 -11.63
N SER A 346 21.87 15.37 -10.97
CA SER A 346 21.91 15.59 -9.52
C SER A 346 22.54 16.95 -9.19
N ILE A 347 22.09 17.55 -8.09
CA ILE A 347 22.68 18.76 -7.50
C ILE A 347 22.90 18.56 -6.00
N LEU A 348 24.05 18.98 -5.52
CA LEU A 348 24.32 19.13 -4.10
C LEU A 348 23.74 20.48 -3.64
N VAL A 349 22.84 20.47 -2.65
CA VAL A 349 22.17 21.69 -2.16
C VAL A 349 22.55 22.05 -0.72
N CYS A 350 23.07 21.06 0.03
CA CYS A 350 23.53 21.25 1.40
C CYS A 350 24.74 20.36 1.68
N GLU A 351 25.76 20.89 2.34
CA GLU A 351 26.93 20.18 2.83
C GLU A 351 27.26 20.63 4.24
N ASN A 352 27.58 19.68 5.11
CA ASN A 352 27.92 19.93 6.53
C ASN A 352 26.85 20.78 7.26
N GLY A 353 25.57 20.51 6.97
CA GLY A 353 24.44 21.20 7.57
C GLY A 353 24.23 22.64 7.09
N ALA A 354 24.95 23.07 6.05
CA ALA A 354 24.85 24.42 5.49
C ALA A 354 24.58 24.38 3.98
N GLY A 355 23.85 25.38 3.47
CA GLY A 355 23.59 25.50 2.03
C GLY A 355 24.88 25.77 1.26
N VAL A 356 24.97 25.19 0.07
CA VAL A 356 26.06 25.43 -0.88
C VAL A 356 25.54 26.14 -2.12
N ALA A 357 26.43 26.81 -2.85
CA ALA A 357 26.06 27.40 -4.13
C ALA A 357 25.83 26.30 -5.18
N PHE A 358 24.75 26.37 -5.91
CA PHE A 358 24.40 25.47 -7.01
C PHE A 358 23.78 26.24 -8.18
N ASP A 359 23.68 25.61 -9.34
CA ASP A 359 23.05 26.14 -10.53
C ASP A 359 21.52 26.04 -10.41
N GLU A 360 20.85 27.18 -10.24
CA GLU A 360 19.38 27.26 -10.09
C GLU A 360 18.62 26.81 -11.34
N ASP A 361 19.14 27.07 -12.55
CA ASP A 361 18.51 26.62 -13.80
C ASP A 361 18.59 25.10 -13.91
N LYS A 362 19.74 24.52 -13.55
CA LYS A 362 19.91 23.06 -13.46
C LYS A 362 19.03 22.45 -12.39
N ALA A 363 18.93 23.07 -11.24
CA ALA A 363 18.03 22.64 -10.15
C ALA A 363 16.58 22.58 -10.62
N LYS A 364 16.13 23.61 -11.31
CA LYS A 364 14.78 23.69 -11.87
C LYS A 364 14.53 22.59 -12.93
N GLU A 365 15.51 22.35 -13.83
CA GLU A 365 15.41 21.26 -14.81
C GLU A 365 15.20 19.89 -14.13
N ILE A 366 15.96 19.62 -13.07
CA ILE A 366 15.85 18.38 -12.27
C ILE A 366 14.48 18.28 -11.61
N LEU A 367 14.01 19.37 -11.00
CA LEU A 367 12.77 19.39 -10.23
C LEU A 367 11.50 19.45 -11.07
N LEU A 368 11.59 19.66 -12.38
CA LEU A 368 10.46 19.61 -13.29
C LEU A 368 10.09 18.17 -13.70
N GLU A 369 10.91 17.18 -13.39
CA GLU A 369 10.61 15.76 -13.66
C GLU A 369 9.51 15.20 -12.74
N ASP A 370 8.85 14.13 -13.19
CA ASP A 370 7.73 13.49 -12.48
C ASP A 370 8.18 12.67 -11.25
N ALA A 371 9.47 12.34 -11.14
CA ALA A 371 10.05 11.62 -10.02
C ALA A 371 11.31 12.35 -9.53
N ILE A 372 11.26 12.75 -8.26
CA ILE A 372 12.33 13.47 -7.57
C ILE A 372 12.88 12.59 -6.46
N HIS A 373 14.20 12.53 -6.37
CA HIS A 373 14.89 11.82 -5.31
C HIS A 373 15.67 12.82 -4.43
N ILE A 374 15.40 12.78 -3.13
CA ILE A 374 16.11 13.52 -2.09
C ILE A 374 17.02 12.53 -1.36
N GLU A 375 18.32 12.71 -1.45
CA GLU A 375 19.32 11.90 -0.78
C GLU A 375 19.90 12.66 0.41
N ILE A 376 19.83 12.06 1.60
CA ILE A 376 20.34 12.63 2.84
C ILE A 376 21.41 11.71 3.39
N ALA A 377 22.67 12.15 3.36
CA ALA A 377 23.78 11.44 3.96
C ALA A 377 24.12 12.05 5.33
N MET A 378 23.90 11.28 6.39
CA MET A 378 24.13 11.72 7.77
C MET A 378 25.59 11.57 8.21
N LYS A 379 26.30 10.57 7.72
CA LYS A 379 27.73 10.27 8.06
C LYS A 379 27.95 9.96 9.55
N GLN A 380 26.97 9.35 10.24
CA GLN A 380 26.99 9.10 11.70
C GLN A 380 26.78 7.62 12.06
N GLY A 381 26.66 6.73 11.07
CA GLY A 381 26.46 5.29 11.23
C GLY A 381 26.26 4.60 9.90
N ASP A 382 25.67 3.40 9.92
CA ASP A 382 25.48 2.56 8.73
C ASP A 382 23.99 2.32 8.40
N ALA A 383 23.06 2.87 9.21
CA ALA A 383 21.66 2.64 9.00
C ALA A 383 21.12 3.46 7.82
N SER A 384 20.17 2.87 7.10
CA SER A 384 19.53 3.48 5.94
C SER A 384 18.04 3.20 5.92
N ALA A 385 17.26 4.15 5.38
CA ALA A 385 15.83 3.98 5.11
C ALA A 385 15.39 4.87 3.95
N THR A 386 14.34 4.44 3.26
CA THR A 386 13.70 5.20 2.18
C THR A 386 12.22 5.41 2.49
N ALA A 387 11.71 6.60 2.19
CA ALA A 387 10.29 6.94 2.28
C ALA A 387 9.80 7.54 0.95
N TRP A 388 8.51 7.36 0.68
CA TRP A 388 7.86 7.80 -0.55
C TRP A 388 6.71 8.73 -0.25
N GLY A 389 6.67 9.86 -0.93
CA GLY A 389 5.62 10.86 -0.84
C GLY A 389 5.32 11.47 -2.20
N CYS A 390 4.59 12.56 -2.19
CA CYS A 390 4.30 13.35 -3.37
C CYS A 390 4.40 14.84 -3.05
N ASP A 391 4.37 15.67 -4.07
CA ASP A 391 4.21 17.12 -3.93
C ASP A 391 2.84 17.50 -3.33
N LEU A 392 2.66 18.78 -2.97
CA LEU A 392 1.40 19.35 -2.48
C LEU A 392 0.92 20.40 -3.46
N THR A 393 -0.22 20.13 -4.11
CA THR A 393 -0.78 20.95 -5.17
C THR A 393 -2.08 21.65 -4.76
N TYR A 394 -2.55 22.59 -5.56
CA TYR A 394 -3.88 23.19 -5.39
C TYR A 394 -5.01 22.19 -5.58
N ASP A 395 -4.81 21.18 -6.43
CA ASP A 395 -5.82 20.15 -6.71
C ASP A 395 -6.07 19.26 -5.49
N TYR A 396 -5.07 19.04 -4.60
CA TYR A 396 -5.30 18.34 -3.34
C TYR A 396 -6.40 19.03 -2.50
N VAL A 397 -6.31 20.35 -2.33
CA VAL A 397 -7.32 21.13 -1.58
C VAL A 397 -8.66 21.11 -2.28
N LYS A 398 -8.68 21.22 -3.60
CA LYS A 398 -9.91 21.19 -4.40
C LYS A 398 -10.64 19.85 -4.29
N ILE A 399 -9.90 18.73 -4.42
CA ILE A 399 -10.46 17.37 -4.30
C ILE A 399 -11.06 17.17 -2.90
N ASN A 400 -10.30 17.52 -1.85
CA ASN A 400 -10.71 17.25 -0.47
C ASN A 400 -11.74 18.25 0.07
N GLY A 401 -11.77 19.48 -0.44
CA GLY A 401 -12.80 20.47 -0.10
C GLY A 401 -14.21 20.08 -0.54
N ASP A 402 -14.32 19.31 -1.61
CA ASP A 402 -15.58 18.85 -2.19
C ASP A 402 -15.87 17.35 -1.93
N TYR A 403 -15.01 16.66 -1.18
CA TYR A 403 -15.18 15.23 -0.89
C TYR A 403 -16.36 14.99 0.06
N ARG A 404 -17.54 14.75 -0.52
CA ARG A 404 -18.81 14.45 0.18
C ARG A 404 -19.48 13.17 -0.31
N THR A 405 -18.77 12.39 -1.08
CA THR A 405 -19.32 11.17 -1.69
C THR A 405 -19.12 9.94 -0.83
#